data_65f672f1cf86cb9be8485c73bf2f1c24
#
_entry.id   65f672f1cf86cb9be8485c73bf2f1c24
#
_cell.length_a   1.000
_cell.length_b   1.000
_cell.length_c   1.000
_cell.angle_alpha   90.00
_cell.angle_beta   90.00
_cell.angle_gamma   90.00
#
_symmetry.space_group_name_H-M   'P 1'
#
loop_
_entity.id
_entity.type
_entity.pdbx_description
1 polymer ?
#
loop_
_entity_poly.entity_id
_entity_poly.type
_entity_poly.pdbx_seq_one_letter_code
_entity_poly.pdbx_strand_id
1 'polypeptide(L)'
;MKVAGRVLTSLVLVCATAALAAGQGAPVDEQALKKEVNAFMDQYWSLWSAGDIDQLATRIYHPFGQLSNTGHTTVEQMKSNFPQTRKALTSKGYGRSQMPMPQRNVCILAPNVAVVSGRGVRYLTDGKVMAEFGWTYTLLKNESGWKMVSIYSHDPKKALTCS
;
A
#
# COMPACT_ATOMS: atom_id res chain seq x y z
N MET A 1 7.35 9.20 -90.34
CA MET A 1 7.48 9.97 -89.13
C MET A 1 6.71 9.31 -88.02
N LYS A 2 7.37 8.64 -87.05
CA LYS A 2 6.78 7.94 -85.88
C LYS A 2 7.03 8.78 -84.64
N VAL A 3 5.96 9.26 -84.02
CA VAL A 3 5.99 10.00 -82.78
C VAL A 3 5.80 8.97 -81.66
N ALA A 4 6.85 8.82 -80.80
CA ALA A 4 6.80 7.93 -79.64
C ALA A 4 6.22 8.70 -78.44
N GLY A 5 5.06 8.28 -77.95
CA GLY A 5 4.49 8.78 -76.72
C GLY A 5 5.17 8.18 -75.48
N ARG A 6 5.71 9.00 -74.60
CA ARG A 6 6.23 8.58 -73.26
C ARG A 6 5.07 8.59 -72.26
N VAL A 7 4.78 7.43 -71.72
CA VAL A 7 3.88 7.28 -70.61
C VAL A 7 4.69 7.49 -69.33
N LEU A 8 4.41 8.55 -68.57
CA LEU A 8 4.96 8.78 -67.21
C LEU A 8 4.08 8.03 -66.22
N THR A 9 4.63 6.99 -65.66
CA THR A 9 3.99 6.23 -64.56
C THR A 9 4.33 6.96 -63.26
N SER A 10 3.38 7.71 -62.69
CA SER A 10 3.55 8.32 -61.35
C SER A 10 3.39 7.27 -60.28
N LEU A 11 4.48 6.96 -59.59
CA LEU A 11 4.51 6.06 -58.42
C LEU A 11 4.05 6.90 -57.21
N VAL A 12 2.80 6.66 -56.78
CA VAL A 12 2.28 7.25 -55.51
C VAL A 12 2.81 6.39 -54.34
N LEU A 13 3.77 6.94 -53.62
CA LEU A 13 4.32 6.36 -52.38
C LEU A 13 3.33 6.64 -51.25
N VAL A 14 2.48 5.65 -50.89
CA VAL A 14 1.60 5.73 -49.73
C VAL A 14 2.44 5.44 -48.47
N CYS A 15 2.89 6.49 -47.76
CA CYS A 15 3.49 6.36 -46.43
C CYS A 15 2.37 5.99 -45.44
N ALA A 16 2.27 4.71 -45.11
CA ALA A 16 1.46 4.25 -43.99
C ALA A 16 2.15 4.65 -42.68
N THR A 17 1.73 5.76 -42.06
CA THR A 17 2.08 6.10 -40.69
C THR A 17 1.37 5.14 -39.76
N ALA A 18 2.05 4.07 -39.35
CA ALA A 18 1.62 3.25 -38.23
C ALA A 18 1.72 4.13 -36.97
N ALA A 19 0.60 4.69 -36.53
CA ALA A 19 0.49 5.29 -35.21
C ALA A 19 0.72 4.18 -34.20
N LEU A 20 1.88 4.21 -33.51
CA LEU A 20 2.12 3.47 -32.28
C LEU A 20 1.12 3.99 -31.25
N ALA A 21 -0.03 3.36 -31.17
CA ALA A 21 -0.92 3.49 -30.02
C ALA A 21 -0.16 2.92 -28.84
N ALA A 22 0.59 3.81 -28.12
CA ALA A 22 1.10 3.50 -26.80
C ALA A 22 -0.12 3.05 -25.99
N GLY A 23 -0.14 1.78 -25.58
CA GLY A 23 -1.23 1.19 -24.84
C GLY A 23 -1.42 2.00 -23.55
N GLN A 24 -2.38 2.91 -23.56
CA GLN A 24 -2.92 3.50 -22.35
C GLN A 24 -3.62 2.35 -21.63
N GLY A 25 -2.98 1.80 -20.60
CA GLY A 25 -3.61 0.84 -19.70
C GLY A 25 -4.98 1.36 -19.29
N ALA A 26 -5.94 0.46 -19.12
CA ALA A 26 -7.29 0.83 -18.65
C ALA A 26 -7.19 1.79 -17.45
N PRO A 27 -8.07 2.81 -17.36
CA PRO A 27 -8.07 3.74 -16.23
C PRO A 27 -8.06 2.96 -14.92
N VAL A 28 -7.13 3.31 -14.03
CA VAL A 28 -7.04 2.68 -12.70
C VAL A 28 -8.27 3.06 -11.91
N ASP A 29 -9.04 2.07 -11.47
CA ASP A 29 -10.15 2.29 -10.54
C ASP A 29 -9.59 2.55 -9.13
N GLU A 30 -9.29 3.82 -8.86
CA GLU A 30 -8.72 4.26 -7.59
C GLU A 30 -9.66 3.97 -6.41
N GLN A 31 -10.98 4.03 -6.60
CA GLN A 31 -11.95 3.75 -5.54
C GLN A 31 -11.96 2.27 -5.16
N ALA A 32 -11.88 1.38 -6.15
CA ALA A 32 -11.73 -0.06 -5.89
C ALA A 32 -10.44 -0.35 -5.14
N LEU A 33 -9.32 0.26 -5.55
CA LEU A 33 -8.03 0.09 -4.85
C LEU A 33 -8.07 0.66 -3.42
N LYS A 34 -8.67 1.82 -3.19
CA LYS A 34 -8.87 2.36 -1.84
C LYS A 34 -9.68 1.42 -0.95
N LYS A 35 -10.72 0.79 -1.50
CA LYS A 35 -11.53 -0.20 -0.77
C LYS A 35 -10.69 -1.43 -0.38
N GLU A 36 -9.89 -1.96 -1.31
CA GLU A 36 -8.98 -3.08 -1.03
C GLU A 36 -7.96 -2.73 0.06
N VAL A 37 -7.32 -1.56 -0.04
CA VAL A 37 -6.33 -1.09 0.94
C VAL A 37 -6.97 -0.90 2.32
N ASN A 38 -8.18 -0.36 2.40
CA ASN A 38 -8.88 -0.23 3.66
C ASN A 38 -9.17 -1.60 4.30
N ALA A 39 -9.65 -2.57 3.52
CA ALA A 39 -9.88 -3.94 4.00
C ALA A 39 -8.58 -4.61 4.49
N PHE A 40 -7.46 -4.41 3.77
CA PHE A 40 -6.14 -4.88 4.20
C PHE A 40 -5.71 -4.25 5.53
N MET A 41 -5.90 -2.96 5.71
CA MET A 41 -5.57 -2.27 6.96
C MET A 41 -6.44 -2.71 8.13
N ASP A 42 -7.72 -3.00 7.90
CA ASP A 42 -8.61 -3.54 8.93
C ASP A 42 -8.17 -4.95 9.35
N GLN A 43 -7.76 -5.80 8.38
CA GLN A 43 -7.17 -7.10 8.67
C GLN A 43 -5.88 -6.98 9.49
N TYR A 44 -4.98 -6.06 9.11
CA TYR A 44 -3.77 -5.78 9.87
C TYR A 44 -4.07 -5.45 11.34
N TRP A 45 -4.98 -4.49 11.60
CA TRP A 45 -5.30 -4.08 12.96
C TRP A 45 -6.00 -5.18 13.78
N SER A 46 -6.82 -6.00 13.12
CA SER A 46 -7.44 -7.18 13.74
C SER A 46 -6.38 -8.20 14.19
N LEU A 47 -5.48 -8.60 13.28
CA LEU A 47 -4.42 -9.56 13.58
C LEU A 47 -3.42 -9.04 14.61
N TRP A 48 -3.04 -7.77 14.51
CA TRP A 48 -2.19 -7.11 15.50
C TRP A 48 -2.85 -7.14 16.89
N SER A 49 -4.12 -6.79 16.98
CA SER A 49 -4.87 -6.76 18.24
C SER A 49 -5.06 -8.15 18.83
N ALA A 50 -5.28 -9.16 18.00
CA ALA A 50 -5.33 -10.56 18.42
C ALA A 50 -3.96 -11.11 18.88
N GLY A 51 -2.86 -10.49 18.44
CA GLY A 51 -1.51 -10.99 18.74
C GLY A 51 -1.08 -12.15 17.85
N ASP A 52 -1.69 -12.29 16.67
CA ASP A 52 -1.44 -13.38 15.73
C ASP A 52 -0.25 -13.04 14.82
N ILE A 53 0.96 -13.27 15.34
CA ILE A 53 2.20 -12.95 14.62
C ILE A 53 2.40 -13.83 13.38
N ASP A 54 1.92 -15.06 13.37
CA ASP A 54 2.07 -15.95 12.22
C ASP A 54 1.21 -15.50 11.05
N GLN A 55 -0.04 -15.08 11.30
CA GLN A 55 -0.87 -14.46 10.27
C GLN A 55 -0.34 -13.07 9.83
N LEU A 56 0.18 -12.27 10.76
CA LEU A 56 0.85 -11.01 10.40
C LEU A 56 2.03 -11.27 9.46
N ALA A 57 2.89 -12.24 9.78
CA ALA A 57 4.06 -12.58 8.99
C ALA A 57 3.70 -13.07 7.59
N THR A 58 2.66 -13.89 7.45
CA THR A 58 2.30 -14.52 6.17
C THR A 58 1.39 -13.65 5.31
N ARG A 59 0.43 -12.95 5.90
CA ARG A 59 -0.59 -12.19 5.16
C ARG A 59 -0.26 -10.71 5.00
N ILE A 60 0.36 -10.10 6.00
CA ILE A 60 0.51 -8.65 6.10
C ILE A 60 1.91 -8.19 5.70
N TYR A 61 2.96 -8.76 6.31
CA TYR A 61 4.31 -8.27 6.09
C TYR A 61 4.88 -8.72 4.75
N HIS A 62 5.68 -7.83 4.16
CA HIS A 62 6.42 -8.21 2.96
C HIS A 62 7.51 -9.23 3.31
N PRO A 63 7.82 -10.22 2.44
CA PRO A 63 8.82 -11.27 2.73
C PRO A 63 10.20 -10.77 3.13
N PHE A 64 10.65 -9.61 2.62
CA PHE A 64 11.93 -9.02 3.04
C PHE A 64 11.88 -8.36 4.43
N GLY A 65 10.71 -8.25 5.06
CA GLY A 65 10.52 -7.54 6.33
C GLY A 65 9.95 -6.13 6.17
N GLN A 66 10.25 -5.27 7.13
CA GLN A 66 9.73 -3.91 7.19
C GLN A 66 10.84 -2.88 7.38
N LEU A 67 10.66 -1.70 6.79
CA LEU A 67 11.37 -0.47 7.14
C LEU A 67 10.59 0.31 8.22
N SER A 68 11.31 0.90 9.16
CA SER A 68 10.73 1.70 10.25
C SER A 68 11.63 2.89 10.62
N ASN A 69 11.22 3.68 11.61
CA ASN A 69 12.07 4.76 12.15
C ASN A 69 13.44 4.28 12.70
N THR A 70 13.55 2.99 13.01
CA THR A 70 14.78 2.38 13.56
C THR A 70 15.57 1.54 12.55
N GLY A 71 15.14 1.52 11.29
CA GLY A 71 15.77 0.79 10.21
C GLY A 71 14.97 -0.43 9.75
N HIS A 72 15.67 -1.35 9.09
CA HIS A 72 15.08 -2.59 8.56
C HIS A 72 14.98 -3.67 9.64
N THR A 73 13.86 -4.39 9.65
CA THR A 73 13.60 -5.54 10.53
C THR A 73 13.07 -6.70 9.68
N THR A 74 13.73 -7.86 9.71
CA THR A 74 13.25 -9.05 8.99
C THR A 74 12.00 -9.64 9.61
N VAL A 75 11.29 -10.50 8.87
CA VAL A 75 10.09 -11.19 9.37
C VAL A 75 10.43 -12.05 10.58
N GLU A 76 11.57 -12.75 10.57
CA GLU A 76 12.07 -13.58 11.68
C GLU A 76 12.33 -12.74 12.93
N GLN A 77 12.97 -11.58 12.77
CA GLN A 77 13.19 -10.65 13.88
C GLN A 77 11.87 -10.10 14.44
N MET A 78 10.91 -9.77 13.57
CA MET A 78 9.58 -9.35 14.01
C MET A 78 8.89 -10.47 14.80
N LYS A 79 8.90 -11.71 14.31
CA LYS A 79 8.35 -12.87 15.03
C LYS A 79 9.02 -13.07 16.40
N SER A 80 10.33 -12.97 16.45
CA SER A 80 11.10 -13.13 17.70
C SER A 80 10.81 -12.03 18.72
N ASN A 81 10.65 -10.77 18.30
CA ASN A 81 10.45 -9.62 19.19
C ASN A 81 8.97 -9.42 19.58
N PHE A 82 8.04 -9.97 18.81
CA PHE A 82 6.61 -9.73 19.00
C PHE A 82 6.08 -10.16 20.38
N PRO A 83 6.44 -11.34 20.94
CA PRO A 83 5.97 -11.74 22.26
C PRO A 83 6.34 -10.73 23.36
N GLN A 84 7.57 -10.20 23.33
CA GLN A 84 8.03 -9.20 24.28
C GLN A 84 7.26 -7.88 24.12
N THR A 85 7.05 -7.44 22.87
CA THR A 85 6.25 -6.25 22.57
C THR A 85 4.81 -6.42 23.07
N ARG A 86 4.20 -7.58 22.84
CA ARG A 86 2.85 -7.88 23.34
C ARG A 86 2.79 -7.89 24.85
N LYS A 87 3.73 -8.56 25.54
CA LYS A 87 3.82 -8.59 26.99
C LYS A 87 3.92 -7.17 27.58
N ALA A 88 4.76 -6.30 26.99
CA ALA A 88 4.91 -4.92 27.42
C ALA A 88 3.63 -4.08 27.24
N LEU A 89 2.81 -4.38 26.24
CA LEU A 89 1.52 -3.72 26.05
C LEU A 89 0.46 -4.25 27.01
N THR A 90 0.32 -5.60 27.09
CA THR A 90 -0.72 -6.23 27.90
C THR A 90 -0.52 -6.00 29.39
N SER A 91 0.72 -5.90 29.88
CA SER A 91 1.01 -5.51 31.28
C SER A 91 0.52 -4.09 31.63
N LYS A 92 0.26 -3.26 30.62
CA LYS A 92 -0.33 -1.91 30.79
C LYS A 92 -1.84 -1.88 30.51
N GLY A 93 -2.50 -3.04 30.43
CA GLY A 93 -3.93 -3.16 30.19
C GLY A 93 -4.36 -3.02 28.70
N TYR A 94 -3.43 -3.19 27.75
CA TYR A 94 -3.75 -3.09 26.32
C TYR A 94 -4.82 -4.10 25.90
N GLY A 95 -5.85 -3.61 25.21
CA GLY A 95 -6.91 -4.42 24.61
C GLY A 95 -6.76 -4.51 23.09
N ARG A 96 -6.79 -3.39 22.38
CA ARG A 96 -6.74 -3.37 20.90
C ARG A 96 -6.14 -2.08 20.34
N SER A 97 -5.79 -2.13 19.06
CA SER A 97 -5.40 -0.96 18.27
C SER A 97 -6.26 -0.85 17.01
N GLN A 98 -6.47 0.38 16.54
CA GLN A 98 -7.12 0.64 15.27
C GLN A 98 -6.69 2.00 14.71
N MET A 99 -6.91 2.20 13.40
CA MET A 99 -6.87 3.50 12.74
C MET A 99 -8.24 3.71 12.10
N PRO A 100 -9.14 4.47 12.74
CA PRO A 100 -10.52 4.64 12.27
C PRO A 100 -10.59 5.31 10.91
N MET A 101 -11.58 4.96 10.10
CA MET A 101 -11.76 5.45 8.72
C MET A 101 -11.71 6.98 8.58
N PRO A 102 -12.37 7.83 9.40
CA PRO A 102 -12.29 9.29 9.23
C PRO A 102 -10.90 9.86 9.47
N GLN A 103 -9.98 9.07 10.06
CA GLN A 103 -8.63 9.47 10.41
C GLN A 103 -7.57 8.73 9.59
N ARG A 104 -8.00 7.95 8.60
CA ARG A 104 -7.16 7.15 7.70
C ARG A 104 -7.19 7.75 6.30
N ASN A 105 -6.08 8.28 5.85
CA ASN A 105 -5.89 8.76 4.49
C ASN A 105 -5.25 7.64 3.67
N VAL A 106 -5.85 7.27 2.54
CA VAL A 106 -5.35 6.26 1.61
C VAL A 106 -4.99 6.94 0.30
N CYS A 107 -3.71 6.99 -0.03
CA CYS A 107 -3.17 7.53 -1.27
C CYS A 107 -2.76 6.37 -2.19
N ILE A 108 -3.41 6.25 -3.33
CA ILE A 108 -3.01 5.31 -4.38
C ILE A 108 -1.99 6.02 -5.27
N LEU A 109 -0.74 5.57 -5.25
CA LEU A 109 0.35 6.15 -6.04
C LEU A 109 0.51 5.45 -7.39
N ALA A 110 0.14 4.16 -7.46
CA ALA A 110 0.14 3.33 -8.65
C ALA A 110 -0.83 2.14 -8.42
N PRO A 111 -1.20 1.37 -9.45
CA PRO A 111 -2.09 0.21 -9.30
C PRO A 111 -1.64 -0.81 -8.24
N ASN A 112 -0.35 -0.82 -7.93
CA ASN A 112 0.28 -1.73 -6.99
C ASN A 112 1.04 -1.03 -5.85
N VAL A 113 0.91 0.30 -5.69
CA VAL A 113 1.59 1.07 -4.65
C VAL A 113 0.59 1.97 -3.93
N ALA A 114 0.52 1.85 -2.61
CA ALA A 114 -0.31 2.73 -1.79
C ALA A 114 0.46 3.23 -0.57
N VAL A 115 0.10 4.43 -0.12
CA VAL A 115 0.50 4.99 1.18
C VAL A 115 -0.75 5.16 2.03
N VAL A 116 -0.69 4.69 3.26
CA VAL A 116 -1.76 4.89 4.26
C VAL A 116 -1.18 5.70 5.40
N SER A 117 -1.77 6.84 5.70
CA SER A 117 -1.32 7.70 6.80
C SER A 117 -2.52 8.14 7.65
N GLY A 118 -2.30 8.25 8.96
CA GLY A 118 -3.40 8.67 9.82
C GLY A 118 -3.09 8.60 11.30
N ARG A 119 -4.14 8.90 12.07
CA ARG A 119 -4.13 8.80 13.53
C ARG A 119 -4.65 7.44 13.96
N GLY A 120 -3.79 6.67 14.62
CA GLY A 120 -4.13 5.42 15.25
C GLY A 120 -4.36 5.58 16.75
N VAL A 121 -5.19 4.70 17.30
CA VAL A 121 -5.55 4.68 18.71
C VAL A 121 -5.32 3.30 19.30
N ARG A 122 -4.72 3.26 20.47
CA ARG A 122 -4.67 2.07 21.34
C ARG A 122 -5.72 2.22 22.43
N TYR A 123 -6.40 1.13 22.71
CA TYR A 123 -7.42 1.07 23.75
C TYR A 123 -7.00 0.07 24.84
N LEU A 124 -7.40 0.37 26.06
CA LEU A 124 -7.38 -0.56 27.18
C LEU A 124 -8.48 -1.64 27.00
N THR A 125 -8.41 -2.69 27.80
CA THR A 125 -9.42 -3.77 27.83
C THR A 125 -10.80 -3.27 28.22
N ASP A 126 -10.90 -2.17 29.00
CA ASP A 126 -12.16 -1.52 29.37
C ASP A 126 -12.68 -0.53 28.31
N GLY A 127 -11.99 -0.44 27.15
CA GLY A 127 -12.37 0.43 26.03
C GLY A 127 -11.89 1.87 26.12
N LYS A 128 -11.28 2.29 27.22
CA LYS A 128 -10.68 3.64 27.33
C LYS A 128 -9.48 3.80 26.41
N VAL A 129 -9.21 5.03 25.98
CA VAL A 129 -8.02 5.36 25.20
C VAL A 129 -6.77 5.20 26.07
N MET A 130 -5.87 4.32 25.62
CA MET A 130 -4.57 4.10 26.22
C MET A 130 -3.53 5.09 25.67
N ALA A 131 -3.51 5.27 24.35
CA ALA A 131 -2.57 6.16 23.65
C ALA A 131 -3.03 6.44 22.22
N GLU A 132 -2.55 7.55 21.65
CA GLU A 132 -2.75 7.95 20.27
C GLU A 132 -1.41 8.08 19.56
N PHE A 133 -1.37 7.73 18.29
CA PHE A 133 -0.16 7.73 17.47
C PHE A 133 -0.47 8.19 16.05
N GLY A 134 0.51 8.82 15.40
CA GLY A 134 0.55 8.94 13.96
C GLY A 134 1.31 7.76 13.36
N TRP A 135 0.76 7.13 12.33
CA TRP A 135 1.44 6.11 11.54
C TRP A 135 1.28 6.36 10.05
N THR A 136 2.36 6.12 9.34
CA THR A 136 2.38 6.06 7.88
C THR A 136 2.92 4.71 7.44
N TYR A 137 2.20 4.07 6.54
CA TYR A 137 2.52 2.77 5.96
C TYR A 137 2.74 2.91 4.46
N THR A 138 3.73 2.21 3.92
CA THR A 138 3.81 1.96 2.47
C THR A 138 3.42 0.52 2.20
N LEU A 139 2.56 0.34 1.22
CA LEU A 139 2.03 -0.94 0.80
C LEU A 139 2.43 -1.22 -0.65
N LEU A 140 2.81 -2.46 -0.93
CA LEU A 140 3.00 -2.99 -2.29
C LEU A 140 2.01 -4.13 -2.53
N LYS A 141 1.40 -4.14 -3.72
CA LYS A 141 0.54 -5.23 -4.18
C LYS A 141 1.35 -6.16 -5.09
N ASN A 142 1.33 -7.45 -4.80
CA ASN A 142 1.91 -8.51 -5.62
C ASN A 142 0.83 -9.57 -5.91
N GLU A 143 1.20 -10.70 -6.47
CA GLU A 143 0.30 -11.82 -6.80
C GLU A 143 -0.47 -12.34 -5.56
N SER A 144 0.11 -12.26 -4.36
CA SER A 144 -0.54 -12.66 -3.10
C SER A 144 -1.35 -11.53 -2.44
N GLY A 145 -1.53 -10.39 -3.11
CA GLY A 145 -2.25 -9.22 -2.62
C GLY A 145 -1.37 -8.14 -2.01
N TRP A 146 -1.98 -7.23 -1.25
CA TRP A 146 -1.26 -6.14 -0.59
C TRP A 146 -0.32 -6.66 0.51
N LYS A 147 0.87 -6.05 0.60
CA LYS A 147 1.89 -6.33 1.62
C LYS A 147 2.43 -5.03 2.20
N MET A 148 2.63 -4.99 3.50
CA MET A 148 3.21 -3.85 4.20
C MET A 148 4.74 -3.91 4.12
N VAL A 149 5.36 -2.88 3.52
CA VAL A 149 6.81 -2.78 3.36
C VAL A 149 7.45 -1.78 4.31
N SER A 150 6.68 -0.82 4.82
CA SER A 150 7.17 0.12 5.82
C SER A 150 6.11 0.55 6.81
N ILE A 151 6.57 0.93 8.01
CA ILE A 151 5.77 1.56 9.05
C ILE A 151 6.62 2.65 9.71
N TYR A 152 6.12 3.87 9.70
CA TYR A 152 6.76 5.00 10.36
C TYR A 152 5.81 5.62 11.38
N SER A 153 6.28 5.79 12.61
CA SER A 153 5.56 6.54 13.63
C SER A 153 5.92 8.02 13.56
N HIS A 154 4.94 8.87 13.77
CA HIS A 154 5.09 10.33 13.77
C HIS A 154 4.06 10.97 14.71
N ASP A 155 4.11 12.30 14.83
CA ASP A 155 3.06 13.06 15.51
C ASP A 155 1.71 12.84 14.80
N PRO A 156 0.61 12.45 15.50
CA PRO A 156 -0.68 12.21 14.89
C PRO A 156 -1.25 13.42 14.14
N LYS A 157 -0.79 14.65 14.45
CA LYS A 157 -1.18 15.88 13.74
C LYS A 157 -0.46 16.06 12.39
N LYS A 158 0.54 15.22 12.08
CA LYS A 158 1.36 15.27 10.86
C LYS A 158 1.03 14.13 9.89
N ALA A 159 -0.18 13.58 9.96
CA ALA A 159 -0.63 12.58 8.99
C ALA A 159 -0.62 13.16 7.58
N LEU A 160 -0.11 12.38 6.62
CA LEU A 160 -0.12 12.76 5.20
C LEU A 160 -1.55 12.74 4.67
N THR A 161 -1.88 13.72 3.84
CA THR A 161 -3.13 13.77 3.07
C THR A 161 -2.82 13.65 1.59
N CYS A 162 -3.71 13.01 0.84
CA CYS A 162 -3.63 12.98 -0.62
C CYS A 162 -4.31 14.22 -1.18
N SER A 163 -3.65 14.90 -2.08
CA SER A 163 -4.24 15.98 -2.90
C SER A 163 -4.97 15.38 -4.08
#